data_2e41041fef82e7e8da70d2668879311f
#
_entry.id   2e41041fef82e7e8da70d2668879311f
#
_cell.length_a   1.000
_cell.length_b   1.000
_cell.length_c   1.000
_cell.angle_alpha   90.00
_cell.angle_beta   90.00
_cell.angle_gamma   90.00
#
_symmetry.space_group_name_H-M   'P 1'
#
loop_
_entity.id
_entity.type
_entity.pdbx_description
1 polymer ?
#
loop_
_entity_poly.entity_id
_entity_poly.type
_entity_poly.pdbx_seq_one_letter_code
_entity_poly.pdbx_strand_id
1 'polypeptide(L)'
;MIKAIIHWRKGEWKKAGRSMLTAVALPLSFMLPCACNEYLDELPDNRMELTSLEKVQKLLTSAYPSSAPIFVAEYSSDNVDNYGESNPNSSRFMDQVYHWQDITEASNEGTENFWTASYASIAIANLALQTLDELSAEAATTKASAIQEARAEALLCRAYNHFMLANIFCQAYNSQTSQQDLGIVYMTEPAEELDANPDRGTVAQVYQQIDHDLQEALHWISSEYKVPKYHFNQKAAYAFAARFYLYYEQWDKAIDYANRCLGTAPEAMLRDWSFMAGMTQTYNALTQHYIDASLNANLLLVTAYSAMGLVFGPYNYLSRYAHGKYLAENEDGEAANIWGSAPFYQGMHTFAATNLDKTIFYKLPYLFEYYDAVAGTGYYRTVYPAFTADECLLNRAEAYVLKGQYDDAASDLTLWMQNIVETDLRLTPKLITDFYNEASYAYSDSLGIQSTIKKHLHPRFDIGAEGDTREAMLQCVLGFRRIETLQTGLRWYDVKRYGIEIVRRTINAAGQPEVRTDVLRADDPRRAIQIPLKVRSAGVVPNPR
;
A
#
# COMPACT_ATOMS: atom_id res chain seq x y z
N MET A 1 11.42 -9.39 19.71
CA MET A 1 10.23 -9.27 18.86
C MET A 1 10.08 -10.48 17.92
N ILE A 2 11.08 -10.86 17.12
CA ILE A 2 10.98 -12.01 16.20
C ILE A 2 10.80 -13.35 16.89
N LYS A 3 11.50 -13.64 17.99
CA LYS A 3 11.27 -14.87 18.81
C LYS A 3 9.89 -14.90 19.47
N ALA A 4 9.32 -13.76 19.85
CA ALA A 4 7.96 -13.66 20.37
C ALA A 4 6.92 -13.92 19.27
N ILE A 5 7.16 -13.47 18.03
CA ILE A 5 6.31 -13.68 16.87
C ILE A 5 6.29 -15.17 16.47
N ILE A 6 7.44 -15.85 16.52
CA ILE A 6 7.56 -17.29 16.22
C ILE A 6 6.94 -18.14 17.34
N HIS A 7 7.00 -17.72 18.59
CA HIS A 7 6.40 -18.44 19.74
C HIS A 7 4.87 -18.29 19.78
N TRP A 8 4.32 -17.18 19.31
CA TRP A 8 2.87 -16.95 19.32
C TRP A 8 2.12 -17.88 18.35
N ARG A 9 2.72 -18.22 17.20
CA ARG A 9 2.17 -19.24 16.28
C ARG A 9 2.15 -20.67 16.88
N LYS A 10 3.00 -20.96 17.87
CA LYS A 10 3.07 -22.30 18.52
C LYS A 10 2.16 -22.46 19.75
N GLY A 11 1.62 -21.37 20.31
CA GLY A 11 0.88 -21.38 21.58
C GLY A 11 -0.60 -21.74 21.50
N GLU A 12 -1.24 -21.57 20.36
CA GLU A 12 -2.71 -21.79 20.23
C GLU A 12 -3.13 -23.22 19.88
N TRP A 13 -2.19 -24.12 19.57
CA TRP A 13 -2.49 -25.49 19.14
C TRP A 13 -2.58 -26.54 20.25
N LYS A 14 -2.58 -26.16 21.53
CA LYS A 14 -2.55 -27.11 22.67
C LYS A 14 -3.76 -27.12 23.60
N LYS A 15 -4.93 -26.72 23.16
CA LYS A 15 -6.15 -26.86 23.98
C LYS A 15 -7.35 -27.40 23.22
N ALA A 16 -7.23 -28.61 22.72
CA ALA A 16 -8.42 -29.46 22.51
C ALA A 16 -7.96 -30.91 22.43
N GLY A 17 -8.41 -31.73 23.36
CA GLY A 17 -8.31 -33.18 23.25
C GLY A 17 -7.73 -33.92 24.44
N ARG A 18 -8.44 -33.90 25.58
CA ARG A 18 -8.30 -34.94 26.60
C ARG A 18 -9.62 -35.74 26.64
N SER A 19 -9.59 -36.95 26.13
CA SER A 19 -10.52 -38.00 26.54
C SER A 19 -9.86 -39.36 26.38
N MET A 20 -9.71 -39.97 27.51
CA MET A 20 -9.57 -41.39 27.85
C MET A 20 -9.55 -42.42 26.72
N LEU A 21 -8.56 -43.30 26.75
CA LEU A 21 -8.84 -44.76 26.69
C LEU A 21 -7.70 -45.56 27.30
N THR A 22 -8.13 -46.56 28.02
CA THR A 22 -7.53 -47.51 28.93
C THR A 22 -6.45 -48.41 28.33
N ALA A 23 -5.58 -48.87 29.23
CA ALA A 23 -4.51 -49.81 29.06
C ALA A 23 -4.93 -51.21 28.58
N VAL A 24 -4.08 -51.83 27.74
CA VAL A 24 -3.82 -53.26 27.80
C VAL A 24 -2.31 -53.45 27.59
N ALA A 25 -1.69 -54.07 28.59
CA ALA A 25 -0.29 -54.50 28.57
C ALA A 25 -0.22 -55.97 28.16
N LEU A 26 0.76 -56.30 27.31
CA LEU A 26 1.39 -57.65 27.30
C LEU A 26 2.76 -57.56 26.58
N PRO A 27 3.76 -58.34 27.04
CA PRO A 27 5.16 -58.17 26.71
C PRO A 27 5.59 -59.15 25.60
N LEU A 28 6.63 -58.83 24.86
CA LEU A 28 7.64 -59.83 24.42
C LEU A 28 8.83 -59.24 23.68
N SER A 29 10.00 -59.50 24.24
CA SER A 29 11.22 -60.02 23.62
C SER A 29 12.04 -59.15 22.66
N PHE A 30 13.20 -58.80 23.17
CA PHE A 30 14.52 -58.76 22.55
C PHE A 30 14.59 -59.09 21.05
N MET A 31 15.00 -58.08 20.28
CA MET A 31 16.02 -58.24 19.23
C MET A 31 16.65 -56.86 18.97
N LEU A 32 17.92 -56.68 19.32
CA LEU A 32 18.77 -55.63 18.78
C LEU A 32 19.04 -55.94 17.30
N PRO A 33 18.94 -54.94 16.43
CA PRO A 33 19.99 -54.77 15.48
C PRO A 33 20.59 -53.35 15.61
N CYS A 34 21.90 -53.34 15.56
CA CYS A 34 22.68 -52.16 15.16
C CYS A 34 22.17 -51.67 13.80
N ALA A 35 21.71 -50.45 13.74
CA ALA A 35 21.82 -49.62 12.54
C ALA A 35 21.29 -48.22 12.84
N CYS A 36 22.03 -47.26 12.34
CA CYS A 36 21.68 -45.87 12.09
C CYS A 36 21.97 -44.88 13.21
N ASN A 37 23.24 -44.54 13.33
CA ASN A 37 23.70 -43.25 13.87
C ASN A 37 23.30 -42.06 13.00
N GLU A 38 22.70 -42.24 11.85
CA GLU A 38 22.29 -41.13 10.94
C GLU A 38 20.95 -40.49 11.34
N TYR A 39 20.18 -41.05 12.28
CA TYR A 39 18.89 -40.48 12.72
C TYR A 39 18.99 -39.53 13.91
N LEU A 40 20.17 -39.35 14.47
CA LEU A 40 20.42 -38.46 15.59
C LEU A 40 21.08 -37.13 15.19
N ASP A 41 21.50 -36.99 13.93
CA ASP A 41 22.06 -35.76 13.37
C ASP A 41 21.01 -34.88 12.67
N GLU A 42 19.75 -35.25 12.61
CA GLU A 42 18.69 -34.31 12.26
C GLU A 42 18.38 -33.44 13.47
N LEU A 43 18.85 -32.21 13.43
CA LEU A 43 18.48 -31.15 14.38
C LEU A 43 16.95 -31.11 14.50
N PRO A 44 16.37 -31.12 15.71
CA PRO A 44 14.92 -31.12 15.93
C PRO A 44 14.27 -29.77 15.64
N ASP A 45 14.88 -28.94 14.83
CA ASP A 45 14.39 -27.63 14.42
C ASP A 45 14.26 -27.61 12.88
N ASN A 46 13.03 -27.46 12.40
CA ASN A 46 12.66 -27.29 10.99
C ASN A 46 13.23 -25.99 10.38
N ARG A 47 14.43 -25.58 10.77
CA ARG A 47 15.18 -24.54 10.08
C ARG A 47 15.75 -25.16 8.82
N MET A 48 15.17 -24.81 7.70
CA MET A 48 15.73 -25.14 6.40
C MET A 48 17.12 -24.50 6.34
N GLU A 49 18.18 -25.32 6.37
CA GLU A 49 19.55 -24.82 6.15
C GLU A 49 19.62 -24.09 4.82
N LEU A 50 19.90 -22.81 4.85
CA LEU A 50 20.00 -21.95 3.65
C LEU A 50 21.35 -22.15 2.97
N THR A 51 21.59 -23.31 2.42
CA THR A 51 22.90 -23.73 1.87
C THR A 51 23.03 -23.53 0.36
N SER A 52 22.03 -22.91 -0.31
CA SER A 52 22.10 -22.69 -1.75
C SER A 52 21.29 -21.47 -2.20
N LEU A 53 21.71 -20.88 -3.32
CA LEU A 53 21.01 -19.76 -3.94
C LEU A 53 19.53 -20.07 -4.22
N GLU A 54 19.19 -21.29 -4.67
CA GLU A 54 17.79 -21.69 -4.92
C GLU A 54 16.94 -21.63 -3.65
N LYS A 55 17.49 -22.05 -2.49
CA LYS A 55 16.80 -21.95 -1.21
C LYS A 55 16.59 -20.51 -0.77
N VAL A 56 17.58 -19.63 -1.01
CA VAL A 56 17.45 -18.19 -0.74
C VAL A 56 16.38 -17.56 -1.64
N GLN A 57 16.35 -17.88 -2.93
CA GLN A 57 15.33 -17.39 -3.86
C GLN A 57 13.90 -17.85 -3.44
N LYS A 58 13.76 -19.08 -2.94
CA LYS A 58 12.50 -19.55 -2.35
C LYS A 58 12.14 -18.80 -1.06
N LEU A 59 13.12 -18.48 -0.22
CA LEU A 59 12.90 -17.69 1.00
C LEU A 59 12.41 -16.29 0.66
N LEU A 60 12.94 -15.64 -0.37
CA LEU A 60 12.57 -14.30 -0.80
C LEU A 60 11.09 -14.17 -1.20
N THR A 61 10.42 -15.23 -1.61
CA THR A 61 8.96 -15.20 -1.82
C THR A 61 8.17 -14.82 -0.56
N SER A 62 8.77 -14.98 0.62
CA SER A 62 8.20 -14.59 1.93
C SER A 62 8.70 -13.23 2.43
N ALA A 63 9.53 -12.52 1.68
CA ALA A 63 9.99 -11.17 2.00
C ALA A 63 8.98 -10.07 1.61
N TYR A 64 7.84 -10.45 1.03
CA TYR A 64 6.71 -9.57 0.75
C TYR A 64 5.71 -9.62 1.90
N PRO A 65 5.14 -8.45 2.33
CA PRO A 65 4.28 -8.42 3.51
C PRO A 65 2.95 -9.14 3.26
N SER A 66 2.57 -10.01 4.19
CA SER A 66 1.29 -10.73 4.15
C SER A 66 0.10 -9.90 4.64
N SER A 67 0.31 -8.65 5.00
CA SER A 67 -0.70 -7.66 5.40
C SER A 67 -0.45 -6.35 4.66
N ALA A 68 -1.52 -5.62 4.34
CA ALA A 68 -1.46 -4.36 3.61
C ALA A 68 -2.01 -3.21 4.47
N PRO A 69 -1.45 -2.00 4.38
CA PRO A 69 -1.95 -0.84 5.12
C PRO A 69 -3.16 -0.17 4.46
N ILE A 70 -3.67 -0.72 3.36
CA ILE A 70 -4.67 -0.10 2.48
C ILE A 70 -5.91 0.33 3.28
N PHE A 71 -6.45 -0.57 4.12
CA PHE A 71 -7.65 -0.27 4.91
C PHE A 71 -7.44 0.94 5.83
N VAL A 72 -6.35 0.92 6.61
CA VAL A 72 -6.03 2.00 7.54
C VAL A 72 -5.80 3.31 6.79
N ALA A 73 -5.09 3.27 5.68
CA ALA A 73 -4.81 4.44 4.87
C ALA A 73 -6.07 5.02 4.20
N GLU A 74 -6.95 4.18 3.62
CA GLU A 74 -8.20 4.64 3.01
C GLU A 74 -9.13 5.27 4.04
N TYR A 75 -9.35 4.61 5.19
CA TYR A 75 -10.22 5.13 6.24
C TYR A 75 -9.65 6.37 6.94
N SER A 76 -8.34 6.56 6.92
CA SER A 76 -7.70 7.78 7.43
C SER A 76 -7.77 8.95 6.45
N SER A 77 -7.92 8.69 5.15
CA SER A 77 -7.95 9.70 4.09
C SER A 77 -9.32 10.40 3.97
N ASP A 78 -9.43 11.30 3.00
CA ASP A 78 -10.68 11.96 2.59
C ASP A 78 -11.51 11.12 1.60
N ASN A 79 -11.18 9.84 1.42
CA ASN A 79 -11.93 8.91 0.56
C ASN A 79 -13.14 8.26 1.24
N VAL A 80 -13.40 8.56 2.50
CA VAL A 80 -14.46 7.88 3.28
C VAL A 80 -15.26 8.91 4.07
N ASP A 81 -16.59 8.86 3.95
CA ASP A 81 -17.55 9.62 4.74
C ASP A 81 -18.27 8.72 5.78
N ASN A 82 -18.91 9.34 6.79
CA ASN A 82 -19.71 8.67 7.81
C ASN A 82 -21.20 8.79 7.47
N TYR A 83 -21.84 7.68 7.20
CA TYR A 83 -23.28 7.57 6.87
C TYR A 83 -24.19 7.38 8.10
N GLY A 84 -23.64 7.60 9.30
CA GLY A 84 -24.40 7.61 10.54
C GLY A 84 -24.75 6.24 11.10
N GLU A 85 -25.40 6.27 12.26
CA GLU A 85 -25.72 5.06 13.04
C GLU A 85 -26.82 4.19 12.44
N SER A 86 -27.61 4.72 11.52
CA SER A 86 -28.57 3.92 10.74
C SER A 86 -27.90 2.90 9.82
N ASN A 87 -26.58 3.01 9.62
CA ASN A 87 -25.74 2.05 8.91
C ASN A 87 -24.89 1.28 9.94
N PRO A 88 -25.40 0.13 10.46
CA PRO A 88 -24.81 -0.55 11.61
C PRO A 88 -23.52 -1.33 11.32
N ASN A 89 -23.16 -1.51 10.06
CA ASN A 89 -21.94 -2.24 9.70
C ASN A 89 -20.70 -1.37 9.94
N SER A 90 -20.27 -1.35 11.18
CA SER A 90 -19.03 -0.74 11.64
C SER A 90 -18.44 -1.56 12.79
N SER A 91 -17.26 -1.20 13.21
CA SER A 91 -16.60 -1.76 14.39
C SER A 91 -15.84 -0.65 15.11
N ARG A 92 -15.52 -0.87 16.38
CA ARG A 92 -14.70 0.08 17.14
C ARG A 92 -13.34 0.32 16.46
N PHE A 93 -12.78 -0.69 15.81
CA PHE A 93 -11.58 -0.53 14.98
C PHE A 93 -11.80 0.50 13.87
N MET A 94 -12.90 0.39 13.11
CA MET A 94 -13.24 1.33 12.05
C MET A 94 -13.46 2.75 12.58
N ASP A 95 -14.16 2.89 13.71
CA ASP A 95 -14.36 4.18 14.37
C ASP A 95 -13.02 4.83 14.76
N GLN A 96 -12.11 4.06 15.35
CA GLN A 96 -10.79 4.54 15.75
C GLN A 96 -9.96 5.01 14.56
N VAL A 97 -9.93 4.25 13.46
CA VAL A 97 -9.19 4.62 12.24
C VAL A 97 -9.79 5.88 11.61
N TYR A 98 -11.11 5.92 11.44
CA TYR A 98 -11.81 7.04 10.83
C TYR A 98 -11.58 8.36 11.58
N HIS A 99 -11.53 8.33 12.91
CA HIS A 99 -11.30 9.50 13.76
C HIS A 99 -9.83 9.73 14.16
N TRP A 100 -8.88 9.04 13.50
CA TRP A 100 -7.43 9.13 13.79
C TRP A 100 -7.07 8.91 15.26
N GLN A 101 -7.85 8.09 15.96
CA GLN A 101 -7.63 7.73 17.35
C GLN A 101 -6.54 6.66 17.49
N ASP A 102 -6.07 6.47 18.71
CA ASP A 102 -5.21 5.33 19.04
C ASP A 102 -5.97 4.03 18.80
N ILE A 103 -5.43 3.17 17.94
CA ILE A 103 -6.06 1.89 17.59
C ILE A 103 -5.75 0.90 18.71
N THR A 104 -6.78 0.48 19.45
CA THR A 104 -6.70 -0.47 20.56
C THR A 104 -7.33 -1.82 20.22
N GLU A 105 -8.13 -1.88 19.18
CA GLU A 105 -8.80 -3.09 18.75
C GLU A 105 -7.92 -3.92 17.81
N ALA A 106 -7.87 -5.22 18.03
CA ALA A 106 -7.21 -6.16 17.14
C ALA A 106 -8.04 -6.35 15.85
N SER A 107 -7.37 -6.28 14.71
CA SER A 107 -7.98 -6.54 13.40
C SER A 107 -6.92 -7.05 12.44
N ASN A 108 -7.29 -7.93 11.51
CA ASN A 108 -6.40 -8.32 10.42
C ASN A 108 -6.00 -7.13 9.54
N GLU A 109 -6.88 -6.13 9.43
CA GLU A 109 -6.64 -4.87 8.72
C GLU A 109 -5.91 -3.83 9.60
N GLY A 110 -5.55 -4.18 10.85
CA GLY A 110 -5.04 -3.26 11.84
C GLY A 110 -3.56 -2.96 11.70
N THR A 111 -3.16 -1.85 12.33
CA THR A 111 -1.77 -1.37 12.36
C THR A 111 -0.80 -2.37 12.98
N GLU A 112 -1.22 -3.14 14.00
CA GLU A 112 -0.39 -4.16 14.63
C GLU A 112 -0.05 -5.29 13.66
N ASN A 113 -1.04 -5.77 12.91
CA ASN A 113 -0.82 -6.85 11.95
C ASN A 113 0.08 -6.40 10.80
N PHE A 114 -0.16 -5.19 10.27
CA PHE A 114 0.70 -4.60 9.24
C PHE A 114 2.14 -4.38 9.72
N TRP A 115 2.32 -3.83 10.93
CA TRP A 115 3.64 -3.67 11.56
C TRP A 115 4.38 -5.00 11.66
N THR A 116 3.72 -6.00 12.22
CA THR A 116 4.30 -7.32 12.43
C THR A 116 4.66 -8.02 11.12
N ALA A 117 3.77 -7.98 10.13
CA ALA A 117 4.01 -8.59 8.82
C ALA A 117 5.18 -7.91 8.09
N SER A 118 5.25 -6.58 8.13
CA SER A 118 6.34 -5.83 7.48
C SER A 118 7.69 -6.14 8.12
N TYR A 119 7.79 -6.12 9.46
CA TYR A 119 9.06 -6.45 10.12
C TYR A 119 9.45 -7.94 10.00
N ALA A 120 8.47 -8.85 9.89
CA ALA A 120 8.76 -10.24 9.56
C ALA A 120 9.36 -10.37 8.14
N SER A 121 8.83 -9.63 7.18
CA SER A 121 9.38 -9.59 5.81
C SER A 121 10.77 -8.95 5.76
N ILE A 122 11.02 -7.90 6.53
CA ILE A 122 12.36 -7.29 6.68
C ILE A 122 13.35 -8.30 7.28
N ALA A 123 12.95 -9.05 8.30
CA ALA A 123 13.82 -10.08 8.89
C ALA A 123 14.18 -11.18 7.90
N ILE A 124 13.23 -11.58 7.04
CA ILE A 124 13.46 -12.55 5.96
C ILE A 124 14.43 -11.97 4.93
N ALA A 125 14.26 -10.70 4.53
CA ALA A 125 15.17 -10.03 3.62
C ALA A 125 16.59 -9.93 4.19
N ASN A 126 16.74 -9.59 5.47
CA ASN A 126 18.03 -9.52 6.14
C ASN A 126 18.70 -10.90 6.25
N LEU A 127 17.96 -11.95 6.56
CA LEU A 127 18.47 -13.33 6.58
C LEU A 127 18.93 -13.77 5.18
N ALA A 128 18.17 -13.41 4.14
CA ALA A 128 18.57 -13.66 2.76
C ALA A 128 19.87 -12.93 2.41
N LEU A 129 20.01 -11.65 2.78
CA LEU A 129 21.23 -10.86 2.55
C LEU A 129 22.44 -11.47 3.25
N GLN A 130 22.32 -11.84 4.52
CA GLN A 130 23.39 -12.50 5.27
C GLN A 130 23.83 -13.81 4.60
N THR A 131 22.87 -14.66 4.22
CA THR A 131 23.17 -15.93 3.55
C THR A 131 23.83 -15.70 2.17
N LEU A 132 23.41 -14.68 1.42
CA LEU A 132 24.02 -14.35 0.13
C LEU A 132 25.44 -13.83 0.28
N ASP A 133 25.78 -13.16 1.39
CA ASP A 133 27.16 -12.77 1.70
C ASP A 133 28.05 -14.00 1.95
N GLU A 134 27.54 -14.98 2.72
CA GLU A 134 28.24 -16.26 2.95
C GLU A 134 28.45 -17.04 1.64
N LEU A 135 27.40 -17.17 0.82
CA LEU A 135 27.46 -17.84 -0.48
C LEU A 135 28.40 -17.12 -1.47
N SER A 136 28.50 -15.80 -1.40
CA SER A 136 29.39 -15.01 -2.27
C SER A 136 30.86 -15.27 -1.97
N ALA A 137 31.21 -15.49 -0.70
CA ALA A 137 32.58 -15.81 -0.29
C ALA A 137 33.04 -17.18 -0.79
N GLU A 138 32.12 -18.10 -1.04
CA GLU A 138 32.40 -19.49 -1.48
C GLU A 138 32.18 -19.70 -2.99
N ALA A 139 31.52 -18.77 -3.69
CA ALA A 139 31.06 -18.98 -5.06
C ALA A 139 32.15 -18.90 -6.12
N ALA A 140 32.13 -19.85 -7.06
CA ALA A 140 32.81 -19.71 -8.34
C ALA A 140 32.17 -18.53 -9.14
N THR A 141 32.96 -17.84 -9.94
CA THR A 141 32.60 -16.69 -10.78
C THR A 141 31.32 -16.84 -11.62
N THR A 142 30.92 -18.07 -11.94
CA THR A 142 29.75 -18.38 -12.76
C THR A 142 28.40 -18.14 -12.08
N LYS A 143 28.35 -18.01 -10.76
CA LYS A 143 27.12 -17.73 -10.00
C LYS A 143 27.03 -16.29 -9.46
N ALA A 144 28.04 -15.48 -9.67
CA ALA A 144 28.14 -14.15 -9.09
C ALA A 144 26.96 -13.23 -9.50
N SER A 145 26.56 -13.24 -10.78
CA SER A 145 25.42 -12.42 -11.26
C SER A 145 24.10 -12.81 -10.58
N ALA A 146 23.79 -14.11 -10.53
CA ALA A 146 22.55 -14.58 -9.93
C ALA A 146 22.48 -14.33 -8.41
N ILE A 147 23.63 -14.32 -7.72
CA ILE A 147 23.70 -13.91 -6.32
C ILE A 147 23.39 -12.42 -6.17
N GLN A 148 23.95 -11.56 -7.05
CA GLN A 148 23.70 -10.11 -7.03
C GLN A 148 22.22 -9.79 -7.38
N GLU A 149 21.60 -10.53 -8.29
CA GLU A 149 20.17 -10.38 -8.61
C GLU A 149 19.28 -10.75 -7.40
N ALA A 150 19.57 -11.85 -6.71
CA ALA A 150 18.86 -12.22 -5.50
C ALA A 150 19.08 -11.20 -4.36
N ARG A 151 20.30 -10.66 -4.24
CA ARG A 151 20.63 -9.57 -3.32
C ARG A 151 19.82 -8.32 -3.61
N ALA A 152 19.70 -7.95 -4.88
CA ALA A 152 18.90 -6.80 -5.31
C ALA A 152 17.43 -6.95 -4.92
N GLU A 153 16.82 -8.13 -5.13
CA GLU A 153 15.46 -8.39 -4.69
C GLU A 153 15.32 -8.28 -3.15
N ALA A 154 16.24 -8.84 -2.38
CA ALA A 154 16.23 -8.75 -0.93
C ALA A 154 16.29 -7.29 -0.42
N LEU A 155 17.19 -6.48 -1.01
CA LEU A 155 17.31 -5.04 -0.71
C LEU A 155 16.04 -4.28 -1.05
N LEU A 156 15.42 -4.54 -2.21
CA LEU A 156 14.14 -3.94 -2.60
C LEU A 156 13.02 -4.31 -1.64
N CYS A 157 12.93 -5.56 -1.22
CA CYS A 157 11.94 -5.98 -0.22
C CYS A 157 12.15 -5.27 1.12
N ARG A 158 13.41 -5.14 1.58
CA ARG A 158 13.76 -4.41 2.81
C ARG A 158 13.39 -2.94 2.71
N ALA A 159 13.80 -2.28 1.64
CA ALA A 159 13.51 -0.87 1.37
C ALA A 159 12.01 -0.61 1.27
N TYR A 160 11.27 -1.43 0.53
CA TYR A 160 9.82 -1.31 0.35
C TYR A 160 9.05 -1.43 1.67
N ASN A 161 9.37 -2.43 2.49
CA ASN A 161 8.68 -2.61 3.77
C ASN A 161 8.95 -1.43 4.72
N HIS A 162 10.19 -0.94 4.80
CA HIS A 162 10.49 0.26 5.60
C HIS A 162 9.80 1.52 5.04
N PHE A 163 9.75 1.68 3.71
CA PHE A 163 9.04 2.78 3.07
C PHE A 163 7.55 2.77 3.42
N MET A 164 6.89 1.61 3.35
CA MET A 164 5.48 1.48 3.70
C MET A 164 5.22 1.76 5.18
N LEU A 165 6.09 1.24 6.08
CA LEU A 165 6.02 1.53 7.51
C LEU A 165 6.19 3.04 7.79
N ALA A 166 7.17 3.69 7.18
CA ALA A 166 7.40 5.13 7.34
C ALA A 166 6.20 5.96 6.87
N ASN A 167 5.59 5.59 5.74
CA ASN A 167 4.43 6.32 5.21
C ASN A 167 3.16 6.15 6.07
N ILE A 168 3.06 5.12 6.90
CA ILE A 168 1.95 4.96 7.85
C ILE A 168 2.28 5.62 9.20
N PHE A 169 3.44 5.33 9.78
CA PHE A 169 3.75 5.62 11.18
C PHE A 169 4.59 6.88 11.42
N CYS A 170 5.05 7.56 10.36
CA CYS A 170 5.79 8.81 10.47
C CYS A 170 5.03 9.98 9.82
N GLN A 171 5.48 11.20 10.04
CA GLN A 171 5.10 12.33 9.20
C GLN A 171 5.63 12.12 7.78
N ALA A 172 5.05 12.79 6.78
CA ALA A 172 5.59 12.75 5.42
C ALA A 172 7.00 13.36 5.41
N TYR A 173 7.89 12.77 4.60
CA TYR A 173 9.20 13.37 4.40
C TYR A 173 9.05 14.80 3.84
N ASN A 174 9.85 15.70 4.37
CA ASN A 174 10.13 17.01 3.78
C ASN A 174 11.52 17.47 4.19
N SER A 175 12.16 18.26 3.35
CA SER A 175 13.53 18.73 3.57
C SER A 175 13.72 19.65 4.77
N GLN A 176 12.63 20.21 5.35
CA GLN A 176 12.68 21.18 6.44
C GLN A 176 12.67 20.55 7.83
N THR A 177 11.83 19.52 8.07
CA THR A 177 11.59 18.98 9.42
C THR A 177 12.00 17.53 9.61
N SER A 178 12.24 16.75 8.55
CA SER A 178 12.51 15.33 8.63
C SER A 178 13.77 14.93 9.42
N GLN A 179 14.66 15.91 9.69
CA GLN A 179 15.79 15.74 10.61
C GLN A 179 15.36 15.67 12.09
N GLN A 180 14.14 16.13 12.44
CA GLN A 180 13.59 16.13 13.79
C GLN A 180 12.36 15.22 13.93
N ASP A 181 11.66 14.93 12.82
CA ASP A 181 10.48 14.07 12.85
C ASP A 181 10.87 12.62 13.16
N LEU A 182 10.12 11.99 14.08
CA LEU A 182 10.37 10.61 14.49
C LEU A 182 10.20 9.63 13.32
N GLY A 183 11.25 8.85 13.08
CA GLY A 183 11.27 7.77 12.09
C GLY A 183 10.62 6.48 12.57
N ILE A 184 11.05 5.38 11.98
CA ILE A 184 10.81 3.99 12.42
C ILE A 184 12.16 3.32 12.64
N VAL A 185 12.19 2.20 13.35
CA VAL A 185 13.40 1.40 13.51
C VAL A 185 13.79 0.82 12.14
N TYR A 186 14.95 1.24 11.59
CA TYR A 186 15.47 0.67 10.36
C TYR A 186 16.37 -0.53 10.67
N MET A 187 15.96 -1.73 10.25
CA MET A 187 16.65 -2.97 10.56
C MET A 187 17.45 -3.46 9.36
N THR A 188 18.78 -3.58 9.51
CA THR A 188 19.71 -4.04 8.47
C THR A 188 20.26 -5.44 8.71
N GLU A 189 20.03 -5.99 9.90
CA GLU A 189 20.51 -7.30 10.32
C GLU A 189 19.37 -8.19 10.83
N PRO A 190 19.50 -9.52 10.76
CA PRO A 190 18.58 -10.43 11.43
C PRO A 190 18.58 -10.13 12.94
N ALA A 191 17.42 -9.93 13.52
CA ALA A 191 17.34 -9.65 14.97
C ALA A 191 17.60 -10.94 15.76
N GLU A 192 18.73 -10.99 16.46
CA GLU A 192 19.07 -12.08 17.38
C GLU A 192 18.48 -11.87 18.77
N GLU A 193 18.40 -10.61 19.24
CA GLU A 193 17.81 -10.23 20.53
C GLU A 193 16.89 -9.01 20.37
N LEU A 194 15.93 -8.88 21.29
CA LEU A 194 15.07 -7.70 21.39
C LEU A 194 15.83 -6.58 22.11
N ASP A 195 16.09 -5.48 21.41
CA ASP A 195 16.45 -4.24 22.09
C ASP A 195 15.28 -3.78 22.96
N ALA A 196 15.54 -3.47 24.22
CA ALA A 196 14.51 -3.04 25.17
C ALA A 196 13.96 -1.64 24.84
N ASN A 197 14.72 -0.80 24.14
CA ASN A 197 14.34 0.55 23.71
C ASN A 197 14.93 0.85 22.33
N PRO A 198 14.38 0.28 21.25
CA PRO A 198 14.94 0.50 19.92
C PRO A 198 14.77 1.96 19.51
N ASP A 199 15.87 2.57 19.09
CA ASP A 199 15.86 3.92 18.55
C ASP A 199 15.12 3.94 17.20
N ARG A 200 14.13 4.81 17.08
CA ARG A 200 13.38 5.02 15.84
C ARG A 200 14.17 5.84 14.82
N GLY A 201 15.17 6.57 15.26
CA GLY A 201 15.84 7.55 14.44
C GLY A 201 14.88 8.64 13.92
N THR A 202 15.30 9.31 12.86
CA THR A 202 14.52 10.37 12.20
C THR A 202 13.97 9.90 10.85
N VAL A 203 12.93 10.60 10.33
CA VAL A 203 12.40 10.35 8.98
C VAL A 203 13.51 10.51 7.94
N ALA A 204 14.39 11.51 8.09
CA ALA A 204 15.51 11.72 7.17
C ALA A 204 16.48 10.53 7.15
N GLN A 205 16.80 9.95 8.31
CA GLN A 205 17.65 8.76 8.39
C GLN A 205 17.00 7.53 7.74
N VAL A 206 15.70 7.33 7.96
CA VAL A 206 14.94 6.23 7.32
C VAL A 206 14.98 6.37 5.80
N TYR A 207 14.73 7.57 5.27
CA TYR A 207 14.76 7.80 3.81
C TYR A 207 16.17 7.65 3.24
N GLN A 208 17.20 8.07 3.97
CA GLN A 208 18.60 7.85 3.57
C GLN A 208 18.97 6.36 3.47
N GLN A 209 18.50 5.54 4.42
CA GLN A 209 18.74 4.10 4.39
C GLN A 209 17.96 3.42 3.24
N ILE A 210 16.72 3.84 2.99
CA ILE A 210 15.94 3.36 1.85
C ILE A 210 16.65 3.73 0.53
N ASP A 211 17.14 4.96 0.40
CA ASP A 211 17.89 5.41 -0.79
C ASP A 211 19.15 4.55 -1.02
N HIS A 212 19.89 4.24 0.04
CA HIS A 212 21.06 3.37 -0.04
C HIS A 212 20.71 1.97 -0.57
N ASP A 213 19.73 1.31 0.04
CA ASP A 213 19.29 -0.03 -0.38
C ASP A 213 18.76 -0.02 -1.82
N LEU A 214 18.00 1.01 -2.17
CA LEU A 214 17.40 1.14 -3.49
C LEU A 214 18.46 1.35 -4.57
N GLN A 215 19.45 2.21 -4.35
CA GLN A 215 20.51 2.46 -5.32
C GLN A 215 21.37 1.22 -5.57
N GLU A 216 21.73 0.48 -4.52
CA GLU A 216 22.46 -0.79 -4.66
C GLU A 216 21.63 -1.80 -5.46
N ALA A 217 20.36 -1.97 -5.13
CA ALA A 217 19.49 -2.93 -5.79
C ALA A 217 19.25 -2.61 -7.27
N LEU A 218 19.03 -1.34 -7.62
CA LEU A 218 18.71 -0.90 -8.99
C LEU A 218 19.85 -1.17 -9.98
N HIS A 219 21.06 -1.41 -9.49
CA HIS A 219 22.20 -1.76 -10.33
C HIS A 219 22.12 -3.22 -10.84
N TRP A 220 21.52 -4.12 -10.06
CA TRP A 220 21.58 -5.56 -10.30
C TRP A 220 20.24 -6.23 -10.56
N ILE A 221 19.11 -5.54 -10.33
CA ILE A 221 17.78 -6.15 -10.46
C ILE A 221 17.51 -6.62 -11.89
N SER A 222 17.03 -7.85 -12.02
CA SER A 222 16.67 -8.47 -13.28
C SER A 222 15.14 -8.69 -13.39
N SER A 223 14.70 -9.26 -14.53
CA SER A 223 13.30 -9.62 -14.76
C SER A 223 13.11 -11.11 -15.04
N GLU A 224 14.13 -11.93 -14.78
CA GLU A 224 14.15 -13.36 -15.12
C GLU A 224 13.53 -14.23 -14.02
N TYR A 225 12.23 -14.06 -13.78
CA TYR A 225 11.44 -14.88 -12.85
C TYR A 225 10.42 -15.72 -13.60
N LYS A 226 10.02 -16.88 -13.02
CA LYS A 226 8.93 -17.70 -13.57
C LYS A 226 7.59 -16.96 -13.56
N VAL A 227 7.35 -16.16 -12.51
CA VAL A 227 6.15 -15.33 -12.36
C VAL A 227 6.59 -13.92 -11.97
N PRO A 228 7.11 -13.12 -12.93
CA PRO A 228 7.82 -11.89 -12.63
C PRO A 228 6.97 -10.83 -11.90
N LYS A 229 5.64 -10.87 -12.01
CA LYS A 229 4.77 -9.88 -11.37
C LYS A 229 4.59 -10.10 -9.86
N TYR A 230 5.00 -11.24 -9.33
CA TYR A 230 5.01 -11.52 -7.88
C TYR A 230 6.39 -11.38 -7.24
N HIS A 231 7.34 -10.81 -7.99
CA HIS A 231 8.68 -10.47 -7.55
C HIS A 231 9.01 -9.02 -7.91
N PHE A 232 9.91 -8.40 -7.18
CA PHE A 232 10.53 -7.18 -7.69
C PHE A 232 11.30 -7.52 -8.96
N ASN A 233 10.69 -7.24 -10.08
CA ASN A 233 11.31 -7.23 -11.39
C ASN A 233 11.82 -5.81 -11.71
N GLN A 234 12.57 -5.66 -12.79
CA GLN A 234 13.20 -4.38 -13.14
C GLN A 234 12.20 -3.22 -13.25
N LYS A 235 11.03 -3.44 -13.88
CA LYS A 235 10.01 -2.39 -14.01
C LYS A 235 9.35 -2.05 -12.68
N ALA A 236 9.08 -3.04 -11.84
CA ALA A 236 8.58 -2.82 -10.48
C ALA A 236 9.57 -2.03 -9.63
N ALA A 237 10.86 -2.33 -9.74
CA ALA A 237 11.91 -1.60 -9.04
C ALA A 237 12.00 -0.14 -9.51
N TYR A 238 11.87 0.12 -10.81
CA TYR A 238 11.84 1.48 -11.35
C TYR A 238 10.58 2.25 -10.93
N ALA A 239 9.41 1.61 -10.88
CA ALA A 239 8.19 2.24 -10.37
C ALA A 239 8.30 2.56 -8.87
N PHE A 240 8.89 1.67 -8.09
CA PHE A 240 9.18 1.95 -6.68
C PHE A 240 10.15 3.12 -6.53
N ALA A 241 11.24 3.15 -7.31
CA ALA A 241 12.18 4.25 -7.31
C ALA A 241 11.52 5.58 -7.70
N ALA A 242 10.66 5.59 -8.73
CA ALA A 242 9.93 6.79 -9.14
C ALA A 242 9.04 7.33 -8.00
N ARG A 243 8.26 6.47 -7.32
CA ARG A 243 7.44 6.85 -6.16
C ARG A 243 8.31 7.32 -4.99
N PHE A 244 9.36 6.57 -4.66
CA PHE A 244 10.26 6.91 -3.56
C PHE A 244 10.93 8.27 -3.75
N TYR A 245 11.55 8.51 -4.92
CA TYR A 245 12.23 9.76 -5.19
C TYR A 245 11.28 10.95 -5.32
N LEU A 246 10.05 10.74 -5.80
CA LEU A 246 9.02 11.77 -5.75
C LEU A 246 8.72 12.19 -4.31
N TYR A 247 8.57 11.22 -3.39
CA TYR A 247 8.30 11.48 -1.97
C TYR A 247 9.54 12.00 -1.22
N TYR A 248 10.74 11.69 -1.70
CA TYR A 248 12.02 12.15 -1.17
C TYR A 248 12.44 13.52 -1.71
N GLU A 249 11.57 14.21 -2.46
CA GLU A 249 11.80 15.52 -3.11
C GLU A 249 12.99 15.53 -4.09
N GLN A 250 13.35 14.36 -4.67
CA GLN A 250 14.38 14.22 -5.70
C GLN A 250 13.75 14.04 -7.08
N TRP A 251 13.10 15.07 -7.57
CA TRP A 251 12.20 15.01 -8.72
C TRP A 251 12.89 14.61 -10.03
N ASP A 252 14.15 15.00 -10.23
CA ASP A 252 14.92 14.56 -11.42
C ASP A 252 15.10 13.03 -11.45
N LYS A 253 15.40 12.40 -10.29
CA LYS A 253 15.47 10.95 -10.20
C LYS A 253 14.09 10.31 -10.37
N ALA A 254 13.04 10.91 -9.85
CA ALA A 254 11.67 10.42 -10.04
C ALA A 254 11.31 10.35 -11.52
N ILE A 255 11.63 11.40 -12.30
CA ILE A 255 11.43 11.44 -13.75
C ILE A 255 12.27 10.37 -14.46
N ASP A 256 13.57 10.25 -14.13
CA ASP A 256 14.45 9.28 -14.77
C ASP A 256 13.95 7.84 -14.57
N TYR A 257 13.61 7.45 -13.34
CA TYR A 257 13.12 6.10 -13.08
C TYR A 257 11.71 5.85 -13.64
N ALA A 258 10.84 6.85 -13.66
CA ALA A 258 9.56 6.73 -14.34
C ALA A 258 9.74 6.53 -15.85
N ASN A 259 10.67 7.24 -16.49
CA ASN A 259 11.02 7.03 -17.90
C ASN A 259 11.55 5.62 -18.16
N ARG A 260 12.39 5.07 -17.31
CA ARG A 260 12.87 3.68 -17.42
C ARG A 260 11.75 2.65 -17.21
N CYS A 261 10.81 2.94 -16.31
CA CYS A 261 9.64 2.08 -16.08
C CYS A 261 8.71 2.04 -17.28
N LEU A 262 8.31 3.22 -17.77
CA LEU A 262 7.30 3.38 -18.81
C LEU A 262 7.86 3.10 -20.22
N GLY A 263 9.15 3.35 -20.44
CA GLY A 263 9.80 3.20 -21.74
C GLY A 263 9.41 4.29 -22.73
N THR A 264 9.54 4.00 -24.01
CA THR A 264 9.32 4.97 -25.12
C THR A 264 7.87 5.02 -25.61
N ALA A 265 7.03 4.09 -25.19
CA ALA A 265 5.61 3.98 -25.54
C ALA A 265 4.78 3.75 -24.27
N PRO A 266 4.64 4.78 -23.41
CA PRO A 266 3.94 4.65 -22.12
C PRO A 266 2.48 4.20 -22.29
N GLU A 267 1.80 4.57 -23.38
CA GLU A 267 0.43 4.15 -23.71
C GLU A 267 0.27 2.61 -23.76
N ALA A 268 1.28 1.89 -24.19
CA ALA A 268 1.27 0.43 -24.24
C ALA A 268 1.43 -0.23 -22.85
N MET A 269 1.77 0.56 -21.86
CA MET A 269 1.94 0.11 -20.48
C MET A 269 0.70 0.31 -19.62
N LEU A 270 -0.20 1.21 -20.02
CA LEU A 270 -1.38 1.57 -19.22
C LEU A 270 -2.44 0.47 -19.26
N ARG A 271 -3.35 0.51 -18.29
CA ARG A 271 -4.49 -0.40 -18.20
C ARG A 271 -5.49 -0.12 -19.31
N ASP A 272 -5.92 -1.13 -20.03
CA ASP A 272 -6.94 -0.99 -21.08
C ASP A 272 -8.36 -0.97 -20.44
N TRP A 273 -8.81 0.23 -20.09
CA TRP A 273 -10.14 0.44 -19.51
C TRP A 273 -11.24 0.23 -20.55
N SER A 274 -10.99 0.48 -21.84
CA SER A 274 -11.95 0.24 -22.92
C SER A 274 -12.23 -1.25 -23.10
N PHE A 275 -11.19 -2.09 -22.97
CA PHE A 275 -11.35 -3.54 -22.95
C PHE A 275 -12.18 -4.00 -21.76
N MET A 276 -11.93 -3.47 -20.56
CA MET A 276 -12.69 -3.79 -19.36
C MET A 276 -14.17 -3.44 -19.49
N ALA A 277 -14.50 -2.35 -20.17
CA ALA A 277 -15.88 -1.95 -20.46
C ALA A 277 -16.64 -2.99 -21.29
N GLY A 278 -15.94 -3.68 -22.18
CA GLY A 278 -16.50 -4.77 -23.02
C GLY A 278 -16.63 -6.13 -22.32
N MET A 279 -16.10 -6.27 -21.10
CA MET A 279 -16.13 -7.54 -20.37
C MET A 279 -17.50 -7.81 -19.69
N THR A 280 -17.66 -9.02 -19.17
CA THR A 280 -18.78 -9.34 -18.29
C THR A 280 -18.73 -8.45 -17.04
N GLN A 281 -19.75 -7.60 -16.85
CA GLN A 281 -19.84 -6.58 -15.82
C GLN A 281 -20.22 -7.21 -14.45
N THR A 282 -19.39 -8.13 -13.96
CA THR A 282 -19.50 -8.69 -12.60
C THR A 282 -18.28 -8.31 -11.80
N TYR A 283 -18.46 -8.09 -10.49
CA TYR A 283 -17.37 -7.74 -9.60
C TYR A 283 -16.19 -8.73 -9.70
N ASN A 284 -16.47 -10.01 -9.71
CA ASN A 284 -15.43 -11.04 -9.80
C ASN A 284 -14.69 -11.02 -11.13
N ALA A 285 -15.39 -10.89 -12.26
CA ALA A 285 -14.74 -10.88 -13.57
C ALA A 285 -13.80 -9.67 -13.71
N LEU A 286 -14.29 -8.49 -13.33
CA LEU A 286 -13.52 -7.25 -13.43
C LEU A 286 -12.34 -7.21 -12.45
N THR A 287 -12.54 -7.63 -11.19
CA THR A 287 -11.43 -7.66 -10.21
C THR A 287 -10.38 -8.71 -10.53
N GLN A 288 -10.76 -9.88 -11.06
CA GLN A 288 -9.80 -10.88 -11.50
C GLN A 288 -8.97 -10.36 -12.69
N HIS A 289 -9.60 -9.69 -13.65
CA HIS A 289 -8.87 -9.06 -14.74
C HIS A 289 -7.95 -7.94 -14.23
N TYR A 290 -8.42 -7.11 -13.29
CA TYR A 290 -7.64 -6.01 -12.74
C TYR A 290 -6.29 -6.46 -12.15
N ILE A 291 -6.26 -7.64 -11.53
CA ILE A 291 -5.06 -8.22 -10.92
C ILE A 291 -4.32 -9.23 -11.81
N ASP A 292 -4.70 -9.36 -13.09
CA ASP A 292 -4.08 -10.33 -13.98
C ASP A 292 -2.58 -10.00 -14.18
N ALA A 293 -1.74 -11.00 -13.90
CA ALA A 293 -0.29 -10.89 -14.02
C ALA A 293 0.20 -10.74 -15.48
N SER A 294 -0.64 -11.03 -16.46
CA SER A 294 -0.30 -10.83 -17.88
C SER A 294 -0.38 -9.36 -18.33
N LEU A 295 -1.09 -8.51 -17.59
CA LEU A 295 -1.26 -7.10 -17.94
C LEU A 295 0.03 -6.30 -17.75
N ASN A 296 0.39 -5.51 -18.75
CA ASN A 296 1.55 -4.60 -18.67
C ASN A 296 1.39 -3.57 -17.55
N ALA A 297 0.17 -3.14 -17.29
CA ALA A 297 -0.16 -2.16 -16.25
C ALA A 297 0.23 -2.62 -14.84
N ASN A 298 0.15 -3.92 -14.56
CA ASN A 298 0.54 -4.47 -13.26
C ASN A 298 2.05 -4.69 -13.20
N LEU A 299 2.76 -3.99 -12.34
CA LEU A 299 4.22 -4.06 -12.22
C LEU A 299 4.66 -4.97 -11.06
N LEU A 300 3.97 -4.87 -9.92
CA LEU A 300 4.15 -5.77 -8.78
C LEU A 300 2.80 -6.11 -8.16
N LEU A 301 2.51 -7.38 -8.03
CA LEU A 301 1.33 -7.92 -7.36
C LEU A 301 1.73 -8.47 -5.98
N VAL A 302 0.99 -8.08 -4.95
CA VAL A 302 1.21 -8.57 -3.58
C VAL A 302 -0.05 -9.25 -3.08
N THR A 303 0.13 -10.39 -2.41
CA THR A 303 -0.96 -11.14 -1.79
C THR A 303 -1.03 -10.83 -0.30
N ALA A 304 -2.20 -10.47 0.20
CA ALA A 304 -2.41 -10.19 1.63
C ALA A 304 -3.57 -11.02 2.21
N TYR A 305 -3.43 -11.39 3.49
CA TYR A 305 -4.56 -11.87 4.28
C TYR A 305 -5.42 -10.69 4.70
N SER A 306 -6.52 -10.47 3.98
CA SER A 306 -7.33 -9.28 4.12
C SER A 306 -8.78 -9.51 3.67
N ALA A 307 -9.70 -8.90 4.38
CA ALA A 307 -11.11 -8.82 4.04
C ALA A 307 -11.46 -7.58 3.18
N MET A 308 -10.47 -6.85 2.66
CA MET A 308 -10.72 -5.62 1.89
C MET A 308 -11.66 -5.85 0.70
N GLY A 309 -11.52 -6.94 -0.05
CA GLY A 309 -12.43 -7.27 -1.14
C GLY A 309 -13.88 -7.47 -0.68
N LEU A 310 -14.09 -7.93 0.56
CA LEU A 310 -15.42 -8.02 1.19
C LEU A 310 -15.92 -6.63 1.59
N VAL A 311 -15.08 -5.84 2.27
CA VAL A 311 -15.47 -4.55 2.85
C VAL A 311 -15.72 -3.50 1.79
N PHE A 312 -14.81 -3.36 0.83
CA PHE A 312 -14.93 -2.37 -0.25
C PHE A 312 -15.79 -2.84 -1.42
N GLY A 313 -15.98 -4.15 -1.60
CA GLY A 313 -16.80 -4.73 -2.64
C GLY A 313 -18.32 -4.66 -2.35
N PRO A 314 -19.13 -5.31 -3.18
CA PRO A 314 -20.61 -5.26 -3.09
C PRO A 314 -21.19 -6.12 -1.96
N TYR A 315 -20.37 -6.71 -1.13
CA TYR A 315 -20.80 -7.73 -0.16
C TYR A 315 -21.12 -7.16 1.23
N ASN A 316 -20.64 -5.95 1.56
CA ASN A 316 -20.84 -5.31 2.85
C ASN A 316 -21.83 -4.15 2.70
N TYR A 317 -23.11 -4.43 2.98
CA TYR A 317 -24.19 -3.45 2.94
C TYR A 317 -24.22 -2.64 4.23
N LEU A 318 -24.92 -1.49 4.20
CA LEU A 318 -25.13 -0.63 5.37
C LEU A 318 -23.82 -0.31 6.11
N SER A 319 -22.73 -0.10 5.36
CA SER A 319 -21.45 0.32 5.93
C SER A 319 -21.57 1.73 6.48
N ARG A 320 -21.20 1.93 7.74
CA ARG A 320 -21.21 3.26 8.36
C ARG A 320 -20.17 4.18 7.71
N TYR A 321 -19.04 3.63 7.36
CA TYR A 321 -17.96 4.35 6.71
C TYR A 321 -17.75 3.80 5.30
N ALA A 322 -17.91 4.66 4.30
CA ALA A 322 -17.77 4.24 2.91
C ALA A 322 -17.39 5.41 2.00
N HIS A 323 -16.79 5.06 0.87
CA HIS A 323 -16.78 5.93 -0.31
C HIS A 323 -18.17 5.84 -0.93
N GLY A 324 -18.93 6.92 -0.86
CA GLY A 324 -20.30 6.92 -1.31
C GLY A 324 -20.55 7.92 -2.43
N LYS A 325 -21.80 8.02 -2.83
CA LYS A 325 -22.25 8.86 -3.94
C LYS A 325 -21.82 10.33 -3.79
N TYR A 326 -21.86 10.88 -2.56
CA TYR A 326 -21.48 12.27 -2.33
C TYR A 326 -20.02 12.54 -2.71
N LEU A 327 -19.09 11.65 -2.33
CA LEU A 327 -17.67 11.77 -2.72
C LEU A 327 -17.50 11.62 -4.23
N ALA A 328 -18.15 10.61 -4.82
CA ALA A 328 -18.05 10.37 -6.26
C ALA A 328 -18.53 11.58 -7.09
N GLU A 329 -19.66 12.19 -6.72
CA GLU A 329 -20.28 13.30 -7.45
C GLU A 329 -19.64 14.68 -7.19
N ASN A 330 -18.88 14.84 -6.10
CA ASN A 330 -18.35 16.14 -5.73
C ASN A 330 -16.82 16.21 -5.69
N GLU A 331 -16.13 15.06 -5.56
CA GLU A 331 -14.69 15.06 -5.30
C GLU A 331 -13.85 14.23 -6.26
N ASP A 332 -14.45 13.30 -7.02
CA ASP A 332 -13.68 12.44 -7.92
C ASP A 332 -14.42 12.06 -9.21
N GLY A 333 -14.59 10.79 -9.54
CA GLY A 333 -14.89 10.33 -10.89
C GLY A 333 -16.20 10.79 -11.51
N GLU A 334 -17.23 11.08 -10.74
CA GLU A 334 -18.51 11.59 -11.22
C GLU A 334 -18.65 13.12 -11.04
N ALA A 335 -17.66 13.74 -10.38
CA ALA A 335 -17.64 15.18 -10.20
C ALA A 335 -17.43 15.93 -11.52
N ALA A 336 -17.97 17.16 -11.59
CA ALA A 336 -17.65 18.05 -12.70
C ALA A 336 -16.13 18.27 -12.78
N ASN A 337 -15.51 17.86 -13.90
CA ASN A 337 -14.07 17.85 -14.07
C ASN A 337 -13.68 18.44 -15.42
N ILE A 338 -12.38 18.56 -15.67
CA ILE A 338 -11.81 19.21 -16.86
C ILE A 338 -12.24 18.55 -18.19
N TRP A 339 -12.61 17.26 -18.17
CA TRP A 339 -13.17 16.56 -19.34
C TRP A 339 -14.66 16.80 -19.58
N GLY A 340 -15.30 17.67 -18.80
CA GLY A 340 -16.73 17.99 -18.93
C GLY A 340 -17.63 16.81 -18.61
N SER A 341 -18.55 16.47 -19.54
CA SER A 341 -19.51 15.37 -19.38
C SER A 341 -19.07 14.06 -20.07
N ALA A 342 -17.82 13.97 -20.50
CA ALA A 342 -17.31 12.74 -21.12
C ALA A 342 -17.32 11.59 -20.09
N PRO A 343 -17.87 10.41 -20.42
CA PRO A 343 -17.96 9.29 -19.49
C PRO A 343 -16.62 8.57 -19.35
N PHE A 344 -16.44 7.84 -18.26
CA PHE A 344 -15.39 6.84 -18.17
C PHE A 344 -15.69 5.64 -19.07
N TYR A 345 -14.68 5.03 -19.66
CA TYR A 345 -14.81 3.74 -20.36
C TYR A 345 -15.41 2.68 -19.43
N GLN A 346 -14.79 2.46 -18.30
CA GLN A 346 -15.32 1.60 -17.23
C GLN A 346 -15.76 2.48 -16.07
N GLY A 347 -17.05 2.77 -16.00
CA GLY A 347 -17.62 3.60 -14.94
C GLY A 347 -17.47 2.97 -13.56
N MET A 348 -17.38 3.81 -12.55
CA MET A 348 -17.59 3.41 -11.18
C MET A 348 -19.05 2.97 -11.01
N HIS A 349 -19.26 1.91 -10.23
CA HIS A 349 -20.61 1.44 -9.98
C HIS A 349 -21.08 1.92 -8.62
N THR A 350 -22.13 2.74 -8.59
CA THR A 350 -22.81 3.11 -7.35
C THR A 350 -23.77 2.00 -6.96
N PHE A 351 -23.48 1.36 -5.85
CA PHE A 351 -24.32 0.33 -5.29
C PHE A 351 -25.32 0.95 -4.32
N ALA A 352 -26.59 1.06 -4.75
CA ALA A 352 -27.68 1.57 -3.92
C ALA A 352 -28.07 0.52 -2.87
N ALA A 353 -27.89 0.85 -1.60
CA ALA A 353 -28.44 0.12 -0.46
C ALA A 353 -29.33 1.04 0.36
N THR A 354 -30.20 0.47 1.20
CA THR A 354 -31.00 1.25 2.14
C THR A 354 -30.05 2.11 2.99
N ASN A 355 -30.21 3.42 2.97
CA ASN A 355 -29.42 4.44 3.68
C ASN A 355 -27.97 4.66 3.18
N LEU A 356 -27.54 4.00 2.09
CA LEU A 356 -26.18 4.17 1.60
C LEU A 356 -26.06 3.91 0.11
N ASP A 357 -25.61 4.92 -0.63
CA ASP A 357 -25.16 4.80 -2.02
C ASP A 357 -23.65 4.59 -2.03
N LYS A 358 -23.20 3.35 -1.87
CA LYS A 358 -21.80 2.98 -1.85
C LYS A 358 -21.24 2.86 -3.25
N THR A 359 -20.11 3.50 -3.51
CA THR A 359 -19.38 3.39 -4.78
C THR A 359 -18.44 2.20 -4.77
N ILE A 360 -18.49 1.37 -5.79
CA ILE A 360 -17.69 0.16 -5.93
C ILE A 360 -16.66 0.35 -7.03
N PHE A 361 -15.40 0.08 -6.68
CA PHE A 361 -14.26 0.04 -7.59
C PHE A 361 -13.80 -1.40 -7.77
N TYR A 362 -13.49 -1.79 -9.00
CA TYR A 362 -13.16 -3.16 -9.35
C TYR A 362 -11.68 -3.49 -9.15
N LYS A 363 -11.08 -3.15 -7.99
CA LYS A 363 -9.64 -3.26 -7.76
C LYS A 363 -9.22 -4.38 -6.82
N LEU A 364 -10.05 -4.72 -5.84
CA LEU A 364 -9.70 -5.64 -4.77
C LEU A 364 -10.57 -6.91 -4.82
N PRO A 365 -10.08 -8.02 -5.36
CA PRO A 365 -10.86 -9.26 -5.39
C PRO A 365 -11.13 -9.77 -3.99
N TYR A 366 -12.33 -10.30 -3.78
CA TYR A 366 -12.69 -11.07 -2.61
C TYR A 366 -12.32 -12.53 -2.84
N LEU A 367 -11.30 -13.01 -2.15
CA LEU A 367 -10.82 -14.38 -2.21
C LEU A 367 -10.94 -15.03 -0.83
N PHE A 368 -11.23 -16.33 -0.81
CA PHE A 368 -11.27 -17.09 0.43
C PHE A 368 -10.46 -18.39 0.26
N GLU A 369 -9.46 -18.56 1.11
CA GLU A 369 -8.60 -19.73 1.13
C GLU A 369 -9.04 -20.67 2.24
N TYR A 370 -9.54 -21.84 1.86
CA TYR A 370 -9.93 -22.87 2.81
C TYR A 370 -8.68 -23.61 3.33
N TYR A 371 -8.46 -23.60 4.64
CA TYR A 371 -7.53 -24.55 5.28
C TYR A 371 -8.23 -25.83 5.70
N ASP A 372 -9.57 -25.82 5.87
CA ASP A 372 -10.43 -27.00 6.03
C ASP A 372 -11.70 -26.79 5.19
N ALA A 373 -11.71 -27.41 4.02
CA ALA A 373 -12.85 -27.31 3.10
C ALA A 373 -14.10 -28.04 3.61
N VAL A 374 -13.94 -29.05 4.49
CA VAL A 374 -15.06 -29.82 5.07
C VAL A 374 -15.74 -29.01 6.17
N ALA A 375 -14.96 -28.38 7.03
CA ALA A 375 -15.48 -27.49 8.07
C ALA A 375 -15.89 -26.12 7.54
N GLY A 376 -15.55 -25.76 6.29
CA GLY A 376 -15.82 -24.45 5.70
C GLY A 376 -14.99 -23.32 6.34
N THR A 377 -13.87 -23.65 6.97
CA THR A 377 -13.01 -22.69 7.67
C THR A 377 -11.80 -22.31 6.81
N GLY A 378 -11.42 -21.02 6.86
CA GLY A 378 -10.35 -20.48 6.03
C GLY A 378 -10.03 -19.03 6.35
N TYR A 379 -9.28 -18.39 5.46
CA TYR A 379 -8.85 -17.00 5.58
C TYR A 379 -9.31 -16.18 4.38
N TYR A 380 -9.73 -14.94 4.65
CA TYR A 380 -9.91 -13.95 3.60
C TYR A 380 -8.57 -13.55 3.02
N ARG A 381 -8.50 -13.48 1.70
CA ARG A 381 -7.33 -13.02 0.95
C ARG A 381 -7.72 -12.01 -0.11
N THR A 382 -6.77 -11.18 -0.46
CA THR A 382 -6.83 -10.35 -1.66
C THR A 382 -5.47 -10.33 -2.34
N VAL A 383 -5.46 -9.96 -3.62
CA VAL A 383 -4.26 -9.61 -4.38
C VAL A 383 -4.43 -8.17 -4.82
N TYR A 384 -3.40 -7.38 -4.72
CA TYR A 384 -3.44 -5.99 -5.14
C TYR A 384 -2.16 -5.60 -5.88
N PRO A 385 -2.25 -4.74 -6.89
CA PRO A 385 -1.07 -4.15 -7.51
C PRO A 385 -0.43 -3.15 -6.53
N ALA A 386 0.78 -3.44 -6.06
CA ALA A 386 1.55 -2.50 -5.24
C ALA A 386 2.13 -1.35 -6.09
N PHE A 387 2.39 -1.63 -7.37
CA PHE A 387 2.81 -0.66 -8.37
C PHE A 387 2.11 -0.92 -9.69
N THR A 388 1.60 0.17 -10.32
CA THR A 388 1.02 0.17 -11.67
C THR A 388 1.76 1.14 -12.57
N ALA A 389 1.67 0.93 -13.88
CA ALA A 389 2.20 1.86 -14.86
C ALA A 389 1.40 3.18 -14.86
N ASP A 390 0.09 3.10 -14.64
CA ASP A 390 -0.82 4.25 -14.56
C ASP A 390 -0.42 5.19 -13.41
N GLU A 391 -0.16 4.66 -12.22
CA GLU A 391 0.35 5.44 -11.09
C GLU A 391 1.76 5.99 -11.38
N CYS A 392 2.63 5.19 -12.00
CA CYS A 392 3.98 5.63 -12.36
C CYS A 392 3.96 6.82 -13.34
N LEU A 393 3.02 6.84 -14.30
CA LEU A 393 2.80 7.96 -15.21
C LEU A 393 2.41 9.23 -14.44
N LEU A 394 1.49 9.12 -13.48
CA LEU A 394 1.06 10.26 -12.66
C LEU A 394 2.15 10.73 -11.69
N ASN A 395 3.03 9.83 -11.20
CA ASN A 395 4.21 10.21 -10.43
C ASN A 395 5.19 11.04 -11.29
N ARG A 396 5.35 10.69 -12.58
CA ARG A 396 6.18 11.46 -13.52
C ARG A 396 5.56 12.83 -13.81
N ALA A 397 4.25 12.87 -14.06
CA ALA A 397 3.53 14.12 -14.26
C ALA A 397 3.69 15.09 -13.07
N GLU A 398 3.57 14.57 -11.84
CA GLU A 398 3.78 15.36 -10.62
C GLU A 398 5.21 15.91 -10.55
N ALA A 399 6.22 15.07 -10.79
CA ALA A 399 7.62 15.50 -10.79
C ALA A 399 7.90 16.54 -11.88
N TYR A 400 7.31 16.42 -13.07
CA TYR A 400 7.40 17.44 -14.12
C TYR A 400 6.82 18.79 -13.67
N VAL A 401 5.63 18.78 -13.03
CA VAL A 401 5.05 20.04 -12.49
C VAL A 401 5.99 20.68 -11.48
N LEU A 402 6.53 19.91 -10.55
CA LEU A 402 7.44 20.41 -9.51
C LEU A 402 8.76 20.92 -10.09
N LYS A 403 9.18 20.45 -11.25
CA LYS A 403 10.33 20.95 -12.02
C LYS A 403 9.99 22.13 -12.93
N GLY A 404 8.71 22.51 -13.06
CA GLY A 404 8.26 23.55 -13.99
C GLY A 404 8.19 23.11 -15.45
N GLN A 405 8.24 21.80 -15.73
CA GLN A 405 8.09 21.19 -17.05
C GLN A 405 6.62 20.95 -17.36
N TYR A 406 5.85 22.04 -17.46
CA TYR A 406 4.37 21.98 -17.49
C TYR A 406 3.80 21.31 -18.74
N ASP A 407 4.45 21.46 -19.92
CA ASP A 407 4.00 20.84 -21.16
C ASP A 407 4.19 19.33 -21.12
N ASP A 408 5.30 18.84 -20.56
CA ASP A 408 5.54 17.41 -20.35
C ASP A 408 4.51 16.81 -19.38
N ALA A 409 4.23 17.51 -18.28
CA ALA A 409 3.19 17.14 -17.33
C ALA A 409 1.80 17.09 -17.99
N ALA A 410 1.44 18.11 -18.78
CA ALA A 410 0.16 18.16 -19.48
C ALA A 410 0.02 17.01 -20.51
N SER A 411 1.12 16.59 -21.11
CA SER A 411 1.15 15.43 -22.03
C SER A 411 0.86 14.13 -21.28
N ASP A 412 1.50 13.89 -20.13
CA ASP A 412 1.23 12.72 -19.30
C ASP A 412 -0.21 12.71 -18.75
N LEU A 413 -0.69 13.86 -18.29
CA LEU A 413 -2.07 14.01 -17.81
C LEU A 413 -3.09 13.78 -18.94
N THR A 414 -2.80 14.24 -20.16
CA THR A 414 -3.63 13.96 -21.35
C THR A 414 -3.69 12.46 -21.60
N LEU A 415 -2.55 11.79 -21.58
CA LEU A 415 -2.46 10.36 -21.83
C LEU A 415 -3.26 9.56 -20.79
N TRP A 416 -3.12 9.88 -19.50
CA TRP A 416 -3.89 9.23 -18.43
C TRP A 416 -5.39 9.49 -18.60
N MET A 417 -5.78 10.75 -18.86
CA MET A 417 -7.19 11.14 -19.02
C MET A 417 -7.84 10.41 -20.18
N GLN A 418 -7.21 10.41 -21.36
CA GLN A 418 -7.72 9.73 -22.56
C GLN A 418 -7.75 8.21 -22.42
N ASN A 419 -6.98 7.65 -21.51
CA ASN A 419 -6.97 6.22 -21.23
C ASN A 419 -8.15 5.77 -20.35
N ILE A 420 -8.70 6.65 -19.51
CA ILE A 420 -9.79 6.33 -18.58
C ILE A 420 -11.12 6.95 -18.97
N VAL A 421 -11.12 8.08 -19.68
CA VAL A 421 -12.29 8.86 -20.09
C VAL A 421 -12.42 8.83 -21.62
N GLU A 422 -13.66 8.68 -22.13
CA GLU A 422 -13.97 8.71 -23.57
C GLU A 422 -13.87 10.14 -24.12
N THR A 423 -12.66 10.63 -24.34
CA THR A 423 -12.43 12.01 -24.79
C THR A 423 -11.21 12.13 -25.68
N ASP A 424 -11.28 13.05 -26.67
CA ASP A 424 -10.14 13.46 -27.50
C ASP A 424 -9.49 14.77 -26.98
N LEU A 425 -9.94 15.28 -25.82
CA LEU A 425 -9.42 16.51 -25.22
C LEU A 425 -7.92 16.39 -24.97
N ARG A 426 -7.18 17.41 -25.35
CA ARG A 426 -5.75 17.55 -25.06
C ARG A 426 -5.55 18.63 -24.03
N LEU A 427 -4.97 18.27 -22.92
CA LEU A 427 -4.68 19.19 -21.84
C LEU A 427 -3.47 20.07 -22.20
N THR A 428 -3.55 21.33 -21.83
CA THR A 428 -2.43 22.27 -21.88
C THR A 428 -2.30 22.95 -20.51
N PRO A 429 -1.12 23.47 -20.14
CA PRO A 429 -0.95 24.19 -18.88
C PRO A 429 -1.97 25.33 -18.71
N LYS A 430 -2.26 26.06 -19.81
CA LYS A 430 -3.27 27.13 -19.79
C LYS A 430 -4.67 26.60 -19.50
N LEU A 431 -5.11 25.54 -20.19
CA LEU A 431 -6.45 24.97 -20.00
C LEU A 431 -6.63 24.46 -18.55
N ILE A 432 -5.62 23.80 -18.00
CA ILE A 432 -5.64 23.32 -16.63
C ILE A 432 -5.71 24.50 -15.66
N THR A 433 -4.90 25.53 -15.87
CA THR A 433 -4.87 26.72 -15.01
C THR A 433 -6.22 27.45 -15.03
N ASP A 434 -6.79 27.67 -16.19
CA ASP A 434 -8.10 28.35 -16.34
C ASP A 434 -9.19 27.55 -15.61
N PHE A 435 -9.25 26.22 -15.83
CA PHE A 435 -10.25 25.35 -15.21
C PHE A 435 -10.17 25.36 -13.69
N TYR A 436 -8.97 25.15 -13.12
CA TYR A 436 -8.82 25.10 -11.65
C TYR A 436 -8.96 26.49 -11.01
N ASN A 437 -8.72 27.59 -11.73
CA ASN A 437 -8.97 28.93 -11.23
C ASN A 437 -10.46 29.28 -11.14
N GLU A 438 -11.30 28.64 -11.97
CA GLU A 438 -12.76 28.76 -11.88
C GLU A 438 -13.37 27.84 -10.80
N ALA A 439 -12.69 26.72 -10.48
CA ALA A 439 -13.15 25.76 -9.48
C ALA A 439 -13.03 26.34 -8.05
N SER A 440 -14.08 26.14 -7.25
CA SER A 440 -14.08 26.54 -5.83
C SER A 440 -13.25 25.59 -4.98
N TYR A 441 -12.52 26.13 -4.00
CA TYR A 441 -11.87 25.29 -2.98
C TYR A 441 -12.90 24.62 -2.08
N ALA A 442 -12.67 23.36 -1.75
CA ALA A 442 -13.43 22.62 -0.75
C ALA A 442 -13.35 23.33 0.61
N TYR A 443 -14.43 23.26 1.37
CA TYR A 443 -14.52 23.80 2.74
C TYR A 443 -14.32 25.32 2.85
N SER A 444 -14.46 26.06 1.73
CA SER A 444 -14.42 27.52 1.75
C SER A 444 -15.57 28.09 2.60
N ASP A 445 -15.48 29.37 2.99
CA ASP A 445 -16.50 30.03 3.81
C ASP A 445 -17.90 29.95 3.20
N SER A 446 -18.00 29.96 1.87
CA SER A 446 -19.26 29.85 1.14
C SER A 446 -19.81 28.41 1.07
N LEU A 447 -18.92 27.40 1.11
CA LEU A 447 -19.28 25.98 1.02
C LEU A 447 -19.40 25.30 2.39
N GLY A 448 -18.81 25.85 3.44
CA GLY A 448 -18.84 25.30 4.80
C GLY A 448 -18.23 23.89 4.87
N ILE A 449 -19.06 22.88 5.08
CA ILE A 449 -18.64 21.46 5.15
C ILE A 449 -18.70 20.73 3.80
N GLN A 450 -19.12 21.41 2.73
CA GLN A 450 -19.16 20.83 1.40
C GLN A 450 -17.76 20.76 0.81
N SER A 451 -17.53 19.79 -0.03
CA SER A 451 -16.23 19.57 -0.67
C SER A 451 -16.33 19.60 -2.19
N THR A 452 -15.19 19.78 -2.82
CA THR A 452 -15.01 19.83 -4.27
C THR A 452 -13.74 19.07 -4.65
N ILE A 453 -13.49 18.96 -5.95
CA ILE A 453 -12.24 18.39 -6.49
C ILE A 453 -10.99 19.18 -6.11
N LYS A 454 -11.13 20.50 -5.79
CA LYS A 454 -10.01 21.40 -5.49
C LYS A 454 -9.83 21.54 -3.98
N LYS A 455 -8.62 21.35 -3.48
CA LYS A 455 -8.28 21.38 -2.05
C LYS A 455 -7.26 22.49 -1.78
N HIS A 456 -7.30 23.10 -0.60
CA HIS A 456 -6.17 23.90 -0.12
C HIS A 456 -4.97 23.00 0.12
N LEU A 457 -3.81 23.39 -0.43
CA LEU A 457 -2.57 22.62 -0.34
C LEU A 457 -1.57 23.36 0.55
N HIS A 458 -0.98 22.67 1.51
CA HIS A 458 -0.03 23.21 2.48
C HIS A 458 1.24 22.36 2.60
N PRO A 459 1.90 22.00 1.47
CA PRO A 459 3.15 21.22 1.53
C PRO A 459 4.28 22.07 2.12
N ARG A 460 5.37 21.41 2.51
CA ARG A 460 6.58 22.09 2.98
C ARG A 460 7.55 22.45 1.85
N PHE A 461 7.29 22.01 0.64
CA PHE A 461 8.01 22.41 -0.58
C PHE A 461 7.23 23.46 -1.36
N ASP A 462 7.91 24.17 -2.25
CA ASP A 462 7.31 25.29 -2.99
C ASP A 462 6.36 24.79 -4.10
N ILE A 463 5.12 25.25 -4.04
CA ILE A 463 4.08 25.00 -5.06
C ILE A 463 3.58 26.30 -5.73
N GLY A 464 4.18 27.44 -5.46
CA GLY A 464 3.67 28.75 -5.85
C GLY A 464 2.49 29.21 -5.00
N ALA A 465 1.86 30.31 -5.40
CA ALA A 465 0.65 30.81 -4.76
C ALA A 465 -0.61 30.09 -5.29
N GLU A 466 -1.67 30.08 -4.51
CA GLU A 466 -2.99 29.64 -4.98
C GLU A 466 -3.40 30.42 -6.24
N GLY A 467 -3.80 29.71 -7.29
CA GLY A 467 -4.14 30.27 -8.60
C GLY A 467 -2.96 30.35 -9.59
N ASP A 468 -1.73 30.14 -9.15
CA ASP A 468 -0.58 30.03 -10.05
C ASP A 468 -0.68 28.75 -10.91
N THR A 469 -0.03 28.77 -12.08
CA THR A 469 0.01 27.61 -12.98
C THR A 469 0.53 26.35 -12.29
N ARG A 470 1.56 26.45 -11.45
CA ARG A 470 2.11 25.30 -10.72
C ARG A 470 1.08 24.69 -9.77
N GLU A 471 0.42 25.54 -8.98
CA GLU A 471 -0.62 25.07 -8.04
C GLU A 471 -1.80 24.43 -8.79
N ALA A 472 -2.31 25.08 -9.85
CA ALA A 472 -3.40 24.53 -10.66
C ALA A 472 -3.04 23.18 -11.32
N MET A 473 -1.82 23.07 -11.84
CA MET A 473 -1.31 21.81 -12.40
C MET A 473 -1.22 20.71 -11.32
N LEU A 474 -0.80 21.03 -10.08
CA LEU A 474 -0.78 20.08 -8.97
C LEU A 474 -2.19 19.67 -8.54
N GLN A 475 -3.17 20.58 -8.54
CA GLN A 475 -4.58 20.22 -8.32
C GLN A 475 -5.06 19.18 -9.33
N CYS A 476 -4.72 19.35 -10.62
CA CYS A 476 -5.05 18.40 -11.67
C CYS A 476 -4.39 17.03 -11.42
N VAL A 477 -3.08 17.02 -11.17
CA VAL A 477 -2.33 15.78 -10.85
C VAL A 477 -2.96 15.07 -9.65
N LEU A 478 -3.20 15.78 -8.55
CA LEU A 478 -3.74 15.20 -7.30
C LEU A 478 -5.18 14.70 -7.46
N GLY A 479 -5.98 15.37 -8.29
CA GLY A 479 -7.32 14.91 -8.67
C GLY A 479 -7.27 13.61 -9.46
N PHE A 480 -6.42 13.53 -10.48
CA PHE A 480 -6.23 12.34 -11.31
C PHE A 480 -5.64 11.18 -10.48
N ARG A 481 -4.62 11.46 -9.66
CA ARG A 481 -4.05 10.49 -8.71
C ARG A 481 -5.11 9.95 -7.74
N ARG A 482 -6.00 10.81 -7.23
CA ARG A 482 -7.07 10.37 -6.33
C ARG A 482 -7.94 9.32 -7.00
N ILE A 483 -8.40 9.56 -8.24
CA ILE A 483 -9.22 8.61 -9.01
C ILE A 483 -8.44 7.32 -9.26
N GLU A 484 -7.18 7.43 -9.74
CA GLU A 484 -6.32 6.27 -9.99
C GLU A 484 -6.09 5.43 -8.74
N THR A 485 -5.94 6.07 -7.59
CA THR A 485 -5.52 5.40 -6.35
C THR A 485 -6.63 5.13 -5.35
N LEU A 486 -7.91 5.31 -5.73
CA LEU A 486 -9.05 4.89 -4.89
C LEU A 486 -8.91 3.43 -4.48
N GLN A 487 -9.10 3.16 -3.18
CA GLN A 487 -8.97 1.84 -2.55
C GLN A 487 -7.57 1.19 -2.67
N THR A 488 -6.51 1.99 -2.84
CA THR A 488 -5.13 1.51 -2.80
C THR A 488 -4.35 2.00 -1.56
N GLY A 489 -4.91 2.91 -0.79
CA GLY A 489 -4.29 3.55 0.38
C GLY A 489 -3.35 4.71 0.05
N LEU A 490 -3.04 4.96 -1.23
CA LEU A 490 -2.06 5.98 -1.62
C LEU A 490 -2.57 7.41 -1.44
N ARG A 491 -3.89 7.61 -1.42
CA ARG A 491 -4.48 8.94 -1.13
C ARG A 491 -4.05 9.47 0.23
N TRP A 492 -3.90 8.63 1.24
CA TRP A 492 -3.41 9.04 2.55
C TRP A 492 -2.01 9.64 2.49
N TYR A 493 -1.13 9.11 1.64
CA TYR A 493 0.22 9.63 1.47
C TYR A 493 0.21 11.00 0.78
N ASP A 494 -0.64 11.20 -0.24
CA ASP A 494 -0.81 12.50 -0.88
C ASP A 494 -1.41 13.54 0.09
N VAL A 495 -2.41 13.16 0.89
CA VAL A 495 -2.97 13.99 1.98
C VAL A 495 -1.88 14.47 2.94
N LYS A 496 -0.96 13.59 3.32
CA LYS A 496 0.16 13.93 4.21
C LYS A 496 1.19 14.83 3.54
N ARG A 497 1.60 14.49 2.32
CA ARG A 497 2.64 15.23 1.58
C ARG A 497 2.22 16.65 1.25
N TYR A 498 0.97 16.83 0.88
CA TYR A 498 0.42 18.12 0.48
C TYR A 498 -0.30 18.86 1.60
N GLY A 499 -0.30 18.34 2.83
CA GLY A 499 -0.97 18.99 3.95
C GLY A 499 -2.47 19.21 3.71
N ILE A 500 -3.13 18.37 2.90
CA ILE A 500 -4.55 18.49 2.61
C ILE A 500 -5.36 18.32 3.89
N GLU A 501 -6.20 19.30 4.22
CA GLU A 501 -7.10 19.20 5.38
C GLU A 501 -8.27 18.26 5.10
N ILE A 502 -8.66 17.48 6.10
CA ILE A 502 -9.81 16.59 6.02
C ILE A 502 -10.85 17.01 7.03
N VAL A 503 -12.06 17.26 6.56
CA VAL A 503 -13.23 17.53 7.41
C VAL A 503 -14.02 16.24 7.55
N ARG A 504 -14.07 15.67 8.76
CA ARG A 504 -14.98 14.57 9.08
C ARG A 504 -16.38 15.10 9.25
N ARG A 505 -17.34 14.44 8.59
CA ARG A 505 -18.73 14.85 8.52
C ARG A 505 -19.65 13.63 8.50
N THR A 506 -20.90 13.82 8.83
CA THR A 506 -21.94 12.82 8.59
C THR A 506 -22.71 13.17 7.32
N ILE A 507 -23.07 12.14 6.57
CA ILE A 507 -23.95 12.24 5.40
C ILE A 507 -25.37 11.86 5.86
N ASN A 508 -26.35 12.73 5.63
CA ASN A 508 -27.73 12.49 6.00
C ASN A 508 -28.48 11.58 5.00
N ALA A 509 -29.73 11.26 5.31
CA ALA A 509 -30.56 10.41 4.46
C ALA A 509 -30.86 10.98 3.05
N ALA A 510 -30.62 12.28 2.84
CA ALA A 510 -30.73 12.92 1.52
C ALA A 510 -29.40 12.91 0.75
N GLY A 511 -28.38 12.23 1.27
CA GLY A 511 -27.06 12.14 0.64
C GLY A 511 -26.21 13.41 0.78
N GLN A 512 -26.54 14.31 1.71
CA GLN A 512 -25.86 15.59 1.89
C GLN A 512 -25.08 15.65 3.21
N PRO A 513 -23.94 16.34 3.25
CA PRO A 513 -23.18 16.56 4.48
C PRO A 513 -23.99 17.40 5.46
N GLU A 514 -24.05 16.97 6.72
CA GLU A 514 -24.90 17.60 7.74
C GLU A 514 -24.13 18.10 8.96
N VAL A 515 -23.29 17.26 9.55
CA VAL A 515 -22.60 17.56 10.80
C VAL A 515 -21.11 17.37 10.66
N ARG A 516 -20.35 18.42 11.01
CA ARG A 516 -18.89 18.34 11.15
C ARG A 516 -18.55 17.71 12.49
N THR A 517 -17.76 16.65 12.48
CA THR A 517 -17.40 15.89 13.69
C THR A 517 -15.94 16.07 14.12
N ASP A 518 -15.02 16.24 13.17
CA ASP A 518 -13.58 16.46 13.43
C ASP A 518 -12.91 17.12 12.21
N VAL A 519 -11.68 17.61 12.40
CA VAL A 519 -10.84 18.16 11.32
C VAL A 519 -9.40 17.71 11.53
N LEU A 520 -8.79 17.19 10.47
CA LEU A 520 -7.36 16.94 10.39
C LEU A 520 -6.69 18.11 9.67
N ARG A 521 -6.04 19.01 10.44
CA ARG A 521 -5.34 20.18 9.87
C ARG A 521 -4.02 19.80 9.22
N ALA A 522 -3.45 20.73 8.46
CA ALA A 522 -2.19 20.50 7.72
C ALA A 522 -1.01 20.06 8.60
N ASP A 523 -0.90 20.60 9.81
CA ASP A 523 0.17 20.36 10.78
C ASP A 523 -0.22 19.38 11.91
N ASP A 524 -1.36 18.68 11.78
CA ASP A 524 -1.88 17.81 12.82
C ASP A 524 -0.93 16.61 13.05
N PRO A 525 -0.49 16.36 14.30
CA PRO A 525 0.39 15.21 14.59
C PRO A 525 -0.28 13.86 14.30
N ARG A 526 -1.61 13.77 14.29
CA ARG A 526 -2.37 12.55 13.97
C ARG A 526 -2.16 12.07 12.52
N ARG A 527 -1.53 12.87 11.66
CA ARG A 527 -1.10 12.45 10.31
C ARG A 527 -0.07 11.31 10.35
N ALA A 528 0.71 11.20 11.41
CA ALA A 528 1.47 10.00 11.73
C ALA A 528 0.58 9.06 12.54
N ILE A 529 0.10 7.97 11.96
CA ILE A 529 -0.73 6.97 12.67
C ILE A 529 0.06 6.42 13.85
N GLN A 530 -0.61 6.22 15.01
CA GLN A 530 0.07 5.83 16.23
C GLN A 530 0.71 4.45 16.12
N ILE A 531 1.91 4.33 16.66
CA ILE A 531 2.61 3.05 16.84
C ILE A 531 1.69 2.07 17.59
N PRO A 532 1.59 0.81 17.15
CA PRO A 532 0.70 -0.18 17.77
C PRO A 532 0.91 -0.33 19.28
N LEU A 533 -0.16 -0.53 20.03
CA LEU A 533 -0.12 -0.55 21.49
C LEU A 533 0.89 -1.56 22.07
N LYS A 534 0.96 -2.78 21.51
CA LYS A 534 1.93 -3.79 21.94
C LYS A 534 3.37 -3.38 21.68
N VAL A 535 3.61 -2.68 20.58
CA VAL A 535 4.94 -2.18 20.21
C VAL A 535 5.38 -1.06 21.16
N ARG A 536 4.47 -0.15 21.52
CA ARG A 536 4.72 0.88 22.55
C ARG A 536 4.98 0.26 23.92
N SER A 537 4.21 -0.77 24.27
CA SER A 537 4.42 -1.51 25.54
C SER A 537 5.75 -2.25 25.57
N ALA A 538 6.36 -2.54 24.43
CA ALA A 538 7.70 -3.11 24.31
C ALA A 538 8.82 -2.05 24.29
N GLY A 539 8.50 -0.75 24.50
CA GLY A 539 9.48 0.31 24.67
C GLY A 539 9.64 1.26 23.47
N VAL A 540 8.99 1.01 22.32
CA VAL A 540 9.07 1.93 21.18
C VAL A 540 8.36 3.25 21.51
N VAL A 541 9.05 4.37 21.32
CA VAL A 541 8.52 5.72 21.59
C VAL A 541 7.27 5.98 20.76
N PRO A 542 6.14 6.42 21.37
CA PRO A 542 4.92 6.76 20.65
C PRO A 542 5.06 8.02 19.79
N ASN A 543 4.20 8.16 18.81
CA ASN A 543 4.06 9.42 18.08
C ASN A 543 3.43 10.51 18.98
N PRO A 544 3.80 11.79 18.80
CA PRO A 544 3.09 12.91 19.42
C PRO A 544 1.58 12.89 19.11
N ARG A 545 0.80 13.45 20.02
CA ARG A 545 -0.65 13.58 19.89
C ARG A 545 -1.10 14.97 20.36
#